data_ae61be017efebb8083d8d0ace68a0de6
#
_entry.id   ae61be017efebb8083d8d0ace68a0de6
#
_cell.length_a   1.000
_cell.length_b   1.000
_cell.length_c   1.000
_cell.angle_alpha   90.00
_cell.angle_beta   90.00
_cell.angle_gamma   90.00
#
_symmetry.space_group_name_H-M   'P 1'
#
loop_
_entity.id
_entity.type
_entity.pdbx_description
1 polymer ?
#
loop_
_entity_poly.entity_id
_entity_poly.type
_entity_poly.pdbx_seq_one_letter_code
_entity_poly.pdbx_strand_id
1 'polypeptide(L)'
;MNTLTEKQNLRYDLLKANNYDVKNAKACYDFVTAPEPQQAKTAANGLADGVYLIQHDDTAVLFTGQILTDTEKSLYKGVGVKLGNKSLAVAMGDMTEDEITLTKKQGGTRFITKYHEAVADWNGKENTDDIRGILNDDILLADGEYIPSLGELYFILLHIRDINAALEAIGGKPLCGWYWASTQYSATNAWYLGLTNGLANSYSPKASFQGRVRAVSAFLPLNS
;
A
#
# COMPACT_ATOMS: atom_id res chain seq x y z
N MET A 1 4.57 -6.74 41.65
CA MET A 1 5.14 -7.16 40.35
C MET A 1 4.01 -7.10 39.34
N ASN A 2 4.09 -6.24 38.34
CA ASN A 2 3.10 -6.23 37.24
C ASN A 2 3.31 -7.51 36.44
N THR A 3 2.29 -8.35 36.39
CA THR A 3 2.28 -9.54 35.51
C THR A 3 2.11 -9.07 34.06
N LEU A 4 2.99 -9.56 33.18
CA LEU A 4 2.88 -9.31 31.74
C LEU A 4 1.59 -9.94 31.20
N THR A 5 0.97 -9.29 30.22
CA THR A 5 -0.15 -9.86 29.47
C THR A 5 0.33 -11.05 28.61
N GLU A 6 -0.59 -11.89 28.14
CA GLU A 6 -0.28 -13.03 27.27
C GLU A 6 0.51 -12.63 26.01
N LYS A 7 0.13 -11.54 25.35
CA LYS A 7 0.86 -11.00 24.19
C LYS A 7 2.23 -10.42 24.54
N GLN A 8 2.37 -9.80 25.70
CA GLN A 8 3.66 -9.33 26.19
C GLN A 8 4.60 -10.51 26.50
N ASN A 9 4.08 -11.61 27.04
CA ASN A 9 4.85 -12.84 27.23
C ASN A 9 5.30 -13.42 25.87
N LEU A 10 4.42 -13.46 24.85
CA LEU A 10 4.78 -13.91 23.51
C LEU A 10 5.89 -13.05 22.89
N ARG A 11 5.82 -11.73 23.01
CA ARG A 11 6.90 -10.82 22.56
C ARG A 11 8.21 -11.07 23.28
N TYR A 12 8.16 -11.34 24.57
CA TYR A 12 9.34 -11.68 25.38
C TYR A 12 9.97 -13.00 24.91
N ASP A 13 9.16 -14.02 24.63
CA ASP A 13 9.64 -15.31 24.13
C ASP A 13 10.24 -15.21 22.73
N LEU A 14 9.68 -14.37 21.86
CA LEU A 14 10.24 -14.05 20.55
C LEU A 14 11.62 -13.38 20.65
N LEU A 15 11.79 -12.45 21.57
CA LEU A 15 13.10 -11.82 21.82
C LEU A 15 14.13 -12.86 22.27
N LYS A 16 13.76 -13.79 23.14
CA LYS A 16 14.63 -14.89 23.59
C LYS A 16 15.00 -15.84 22.45
N ALA A 17 14.01 -16.24 21.63
CA ALA A 17 14.22 -17.18 20.52
C ALA A 17 15.17 -16.64 19.44
N ASN A 18 15.25 -15.33 19.28
CA ASN A 18 16.09 -14.66 18.30
C ASN A 18 17.47 -14.22 18.84
N ASN A 19 17.89 -14.70 20.01
CA ASN A 19 19.18 -14.36 20.61
C ASN A 19 19.46 -12.85 20.66
N TYR A 20 18.44 -12.04 20.92
CA TYR A 20 18.62 -10.60 21.05
C TYR A 20 19.59 -10.30 22.17
N ASP A 21 20.77 -9.78 21.80
CA ASP A 21 21.79 -9.35 22.75
C ASP A 21 21.22 -8.21 23.63
N VAL A 22 21.16 -8.46 24.93
CA VAL A 22 20.53 -7.59 25.93
C VAL A 22 21.25 -6.24 26.11
N LYS A 23 22.18 -5.87 25.21
CA LYS A 23 22.85 -4.56 25.21
C LYS A 23 21.89 -3.38 25.09
N ASN A 24 20.66 -3.63 24.68
CA ASN A 24 19.61 -2.62 24.58
C ASN A 24 18.37 -3.01 25.42
N ALA A 25 18.59 -3.27 26.71
CA ALA A 25 17.54 -3.66 27.67
C ALA A 25 16.30 -2.70 27.61
N LYS A 26 16.52 -1.40 27.36
CA LYS A 26 15.44 -0.43 27.22
C LYS A 26 14.58 -0.71 25.99
N ALA A 27 15.17 -0.93 24.82
CA ALA A 27 14.40 -1.22 23.60
C ALA A 27 13.64 -2.55 23.71
N CYS A 28 14.23 -3.57 24.35
CA CYS A 28 13.55 -4.83 24.64
C CYS A 28 12.37 -4.63 25.61
N TYR A 29 12.56 -3.83 26.65
CA TYR A 29 11.50 -3.49 27.60
C TYR A 29 10.38 -2.71 26.90
N ASP A 30 10.72 -1.68 26.13
CA ASP A 30 9.77 -0.87 25.39
C ASP A 30 8.97 -1.72 24.38
N PHE A 31 9.61 -2.69 23.70
CA PHE A 31 8.93 -3.63 22.81
C PHE A 31 7.95 -4.55 23.54
N VAL A 32 8.37 -5.16 24.66
CA VAL A 32 7.53 -6.09 25.43
C VAL A 32 6.36 -5.35 26.10
N THR A 33 6.60 -4.14 26.59
CA THR A 33 5.61 -3.36 27.33
C THR A 33 4.83 -2.37 26.47
N ALA A 34 5.13 -2.29 25.16
CA ALA A 34 4.39 -1.43 24.24
C ALA A 34 2.87 -1.65 24.44
N PRO A 35 2.10 -0.56 24.56
CA PRO A 35 0.65 -0.69 24.67
C PRO A 35 0.12 -1.44 23.45
N GLU A 36 -0.92 -2.25 23.65
CA GLU A 36 -1.67 -2.82 22.53
C GLU A 36 -2.03 -1.68 21.57
N PRO A 37 -1.92 -1.88 20.22
CA PRO A 37 -2.41 -0.91 19.29
C PRO A 37 -3.87 -0.64 19.66
N GLN A 38 -4.14 0.56 20.15
CA GLN A 38 -5.52 0.97 20.39
C GLN A 38 -6.17 0.94 19.00
N GLN A 39 -7.25 0.17 18.86
CA GLN A 39 -8.15 0.37 17.72
C GLN A 39 -8.37 1.87 17.62
N ALA A 40 -7.99 2.44 16.49
CA ALA A 40 -8.19 3.86 16.27
C ALA A 40 -9.72 4.07 16.32
N LYS A 41 -10.25 4.33 17.52
CA LYS A 41 -11.59 4.87 17.63
C LYS A 41 -11.55 6.12 16.79
N THR A 42 -12.36 6.15 15.76
CA THR A 42 -12.56 7.31 14.89
C THR A 42 -12.74 8.52 15.79
N ALA A 43 -11.65 9.26 15.99
CA ALA A 43 -11.73 10.52 16.70
C ALA A 43 -12.55 11.45 15.78
N ALA A 44 -13.38 12.33 16.36
CA ALA A 44 -14.20 13.30 15.64
C ALA A 44 -13.41 14.17 14.64
N ASN A 45 -12.06 14.07 14.62
CA ASN A 45 -11.13 14.83 13.79
C ASN A 45 -10.39 13.98 12.72
N GLY A 46 -10.83 12.74 12.42
CA GLY A 46 -10.20 11.85 11.44
C GLY A 46 -9.02 11.04 12.00
N LEU A 47 -8.46 10.14 11.18
CA LEU A 47 -7.31 9.32 11.54
C LEU A 47 -6.03 10.16 11.61
N ALA A 48 -5.12 9.83 12.53
CA ALA A 48 -3.78 10.38 12.59
C ALA A 48 -2.96 9.97 11.34
N ASP A 49 -1.85 10.68 11.08
CA ASP A 49 -0.91 10.25 10.06
C ASP A 49 -0.26 8.92 10.46
N GLY A 50 -0.10 8.01 9.48
CA GLY A 50 0.46 6.69 9.74
C GLY A 50 0.04 5.63 8.71
N VAL A 51 0.50 4.41 8.96
CA VAL A 51 0.13 3.21 8.18
C VAL A 51 -0.87 2.40 9.00
N TYR A 52 -1.87 1.86 8.32
CA TYR A 52 -3.01 1.18 8.92
C TYR A 52 -3.24 -0.18 8.29
N LEU A 53 -3.66 -1.14 9.08
CA LEU A 53 -4.23 -2.40 8.59
C LEU A 53 -5.72 -2.20 8.36
N ILE A 54 -6.23 -2.50 7.17
CA ILE A 54 -7.63 -2.31 6.78
C ILE A 54 -8.37 -3.63 6.88
N GLN A 55 -9.39 -3.70 7.72
CA GLN A 55 -10.24 -4.88 7.87
C GLN A 55 -11.28 -4.98 6.74
N HIS A 56 -11.90 -6.14 6.59
CA HIS A 56 -12.94 -6.38 5.58
C HIS A 56 -14.19 -5.50 5.76
N ASP A 57 -14.44 -5.01 6.97
CA ASP A 57 -15.52 -4.08 7.30
C ASP A 57 -15.09 -2.58 7.19
N ASP A 58 -13.96 -2.30 6.56
CA ASP A 58 -13.35 -0.97 6.43
C ASP A 58 -12.81 -0.35 7.73
N THR A 59 -12.80 -1.11 8.84
CA THR A 59 -12.15 -0.65 10.07
C THR A 59 -10.64 -0.53 9.85
N ALA A 60 -10.08 0.62 10.25
CA ALA A 60 -8.65 0.91 10.15
C ALA A 60 -7.97 0.74 11.52
N VAL A 61 -6.96 -0.10 11.60
CA VAL A 61 -6.15 -0.35 12.80
C VAL A 61 -4.73 0.18 12.57
N LEU A 62 -4.28 1.12 13.41
CA LEU A 62 -2.93 1.69 13.27
C LEU A 62 -1.88 0.58 13.35
N PHE A 63 -1.00 0.52 12.35
CA PHE A 63 0.11 -0.42 12.34
C PHE A 63 1.28 0.12 13.17
N THR A 64 1.68 -0.63 14.18
CA THR A 64 2.79 -0.29 15.09
C THR A 64 3.81 -1.42 15.18
N GLY A 65 3.83 -2.31 14.17
CA GLY A 65 4.69 -3.49 14.15
C GLY A 65 4.14 -4.68 14.95
N GLN A 66 2.81 -4.76 15.11
CA GLN A 66 2.17 -5.87 15.80
C GLN A 66 2.36 -7.20 15.08
N ILE A 67 2.58 -8.26 15.86
CA ILE A 67 2.63 -9.64 15.37
C ILE A 67 1.21 -10.20 15.44
N LEU A 68 0.74 -10.75 14.33
CA LEU A 68 -0.61 -11.28 14.19
C LEU A 68 -0.58 -12.80 14.05
N THR A 69 -1.53 -13.47 14.66
CA THR A 69 -1.84 -14.88 14.40
C THR A 69 -2.48 -15.04 13.01
N ASP A 70 -2.50 -16.25 12.45
CA ASP A 70 -3.11 -16.49 11.15
C ASP A 70 -4.62 -16.17 11.13
N THR A 71 -5.31 -16.38 12.25
CA THR A 71 -6.71 -15.96 12.41
C THR A 71 -6.87 -14.44 12.37
N GLU A 72 -5.97 -13.70 13.02
CA GLU A 72 -6.01 -12.24 12.99
C GLU A 72 -5.67 -11.69 11.60
N LYS A 73 -4.69 -12.28 10.89
CA LYS A 73 -4.35 -11.89 9.51
C LYS A 73 -5.54 -11.96 8.58
N SER A 74 -6.38 -12.98 8.70
CA SER A 74 -7.56 -13.16 7.84
C SER A 74 -8.63 -12.08 8.00
N LEU A 75 -8.53 -11.21 9.00
CA LEU A 75 -9.44 -10.08 9.18
C LEU A 75 -9.13 -8.91 8.24
N TYR A 76 -7.93 -8.87 7.65
CA TYR A 76 -7.45 -7.72 6.89
C TYR A 76 -7.47 -7.97 5.38
N LYS A 77 -7.80 -6.93 4.62
CA LYS A 77 -7.88 -6.91 3.15
C LYS A 77 -6.86 -6.01 2.47
N GLY A 78 -6.10 -5.22 3.22
CA GLY A 78 -5.12 -4.31 2.66
C GLY A 78 -4.46 -3.41 3.70
N VAL A 79 -3.62 -2.51 3.22
CA VAL A 79 -2.85 -1.56 4.02
C VAL A 79 -3.21 -0.14 3.61
N GLY A 80 -3.68 0.67 4.55
CA GLY A 80 -3.94 2.09 4.37
C GLY A 80 -2.72 2.93 4.74
N VAL A 81 -2.50 4.03 4.03
CA VAL A 81 -1.51 5.04 4.42
C VAL A 81 -2.16 6.42 4.39
N LYS A 82 -1.89 7.21 5.43
CA LYS A 82 -2.38 8.58 5.58
C LYS A 82 -1.24 9.52 5.96
N LEU A 83 -1.16 10.64 5.27
CA LEU A 83 -0.26 11.75 5.61
C LEU A 83 -0.94 13.08 5.25
N GLY A 84 -1.20 13.90 6.24
CA GLY A 84 -1.91 15.16 6.07
C GLY A 84 -3.32 14.94 5.50
N ASN A 85 -3.61 15.56 4.36
CA ASN A 85 -4.88 15.40 3.64
C ASN A 85 -4.87 14.29 2.59
N LYS A 86 -3.77 13.54 2.48
CA LYS A 86 -3.63 12.45 1.49
C LYS A 86 -3.74 11.10 2.17
N SER A 87 -4.51 10.22 1.54
CA SER A 87 -4.65 8.84 2.01
C SER A 87 -5.02 7.92 0.85
N LEU A 88 -4.57 6.68 0.92
CA LEU A 88 -4.99 5.60 0.01
C LEU A 88 -4.82 4.24 0.69
N ALA A 89 -5.54 3.24 0.23
CA ALA A 89 -5.37 1.84 0.60
C ALA A 89 -4.71 1.08 -0.54
N VAL A 90 -3.76 0.21 -0.18
CA VAL A 90 -3.00 -0.67 -1.08
C VAL A 90 -3.53 -2.09 -0.93
N ALA A 91 -3.85 -2.75 -2.03
CA ALA A 91 -4.31 -4.15 -2.04
C ALA A 91 -3.22 -5.12 -1.55
N MET A 92 -3.63 -6.30 -1.09
CA MET A 92 -2.77 -7.35 -0.51
C MET A 92 -1.71 -7.89 -1.48
N GLY A 93 -1.99 -7.93 -2.78
CA GLY A 93 -1.13 -8.50 -3.81
C GLY A 93 -1.20 -7.73 -5.12
N ASP A 94 -0.27 -8.03 -6.02
CA ASP A 94 -0.34 -7.58 -7.41
C ASP A 94 -1.52 -8.26 -8.11
N MET A 95 -2.03 -7.66 -9.19
CA MET A 95 -3.14 -8.20 -9.97
C MET A 95 -2.82 -9.60 -10.53
N THR A 96 -1.55 -9.82 -10.85
CA THR A 96 -1.03 -11.08 -11.39
C THR A 96 0.31 -11.44 -10.73
N GLU A 97 0.70 -12.70 -10.78
CA GLU A 97 2.03 -13.15 -10.34
C GLU A 97 3.13 -12.59 -11.25
N ASP A 98 2.89 -12.59 -12.55
CA ASP A 98 3.82 -12.10 -13.58
C ASP A 98 3.57 -10.62 -13.91
N GLU A 99 4.57 -9.98 -14.49
CA GLU A 99 4.43 -8.67 -15.09
C GLU A 99 3.56 -8.75 -16.35
N ILE A 100 2.68 -7.76 -16.53
CA ILE A 100 1.71 -7.73 -17.63
C ILE A 100 1.69 -6.38 -18.34
N THR A 101 1.11 -6.33 -19.54
CA THR A 101 0.82 -5.06 -20.20
C THR A 101 -0.28 -4.31 -19.46
N LEU A 102 -0.22 -2.98 -19.43
CA LEU A 102 -1.26 -2.18 -18.81
C LEU A 102 -2.59 -2.24 -19.60
N THR A 103 -2.50 -2.24 -20.94
CA THR A 103 -3.66 -2.21 -21.82
C THR A 103 -3.53 -3.24 -22.95
N LYS A 104 -4.67 -3.65 -23.54
CA LYS A 104 -4.73 -4.54 -24.73
C LYS A 104 -4.39 -3.83 -26.02
N LYS A 105 -4.60 -2.51 -26.06
CA LYS A 105 -4.41 -1.66 -27.25
C LYS A 105 -4.09 -0.22 -26.84
N GLN A 106 -3.67 0.57 -27.81
CA GLN A 106 -3.49 2.01 -27.64
C GLN A 106 -4.83 2.71 -27.36
N GLY A 107 -4.79 3.83 -26.64
CA GLY A 107 -5.99 4.61 -26.31
C GLY A 107 -5.79 5.51 -25.09
N GLY A 108 -6.91 6.01 -24.56
CA GLY A 108 -6.94 7.01 -23.50
C GLY A 108 -6.95 8.42 -24.08
N THR A 109 -7.36 9.39 -23.27
CA THR A 109 -7.54 10.80 -23.66
C THR A 109 -6.87 11.77 -22.69
N ARG A 110 -6.56 11.33 -21.48
CA ARG A 110 -5.94 12.14 -20.41
C ARG A 110 -4.42 11.96 -20.43
N PHE A 111 -3.69 12.89 -21.06
CA PHE A 111 -2.24 12.79 -21.19
C PHE A 111 -1.51 13.85 -20.37
N ILE A 112 -0.50 13.42 -19.61
CA ILE A 112 0.40 14.28 -18.86
C ILE A 112 1.82 13.99 -19.31
N THR A 113 2.42 14.91 -20.07
CA THR A 113 3.72 14.72 -20.70
C THR A 113 4.89 15.30 -19.89
N LYS A 114 4.60 16.22 -18.97
CA LYS A 114 5.64 16.82 -18.14
C LYS A 114 5.80 16.07 -16.83
N TYR A 115 7.04 15.73 -16.49
CA TYR A 115 7.35 14.95 -15.30
C TYR A 115 6.79 15.55 -14.01
N HIS A 116 6.98 16.85 -13.79
CA HIS A 116 6.50 17.49 -12.57
C HIS A 116 4.97 17.55 -12.45
N GLU A 117 4.25 17.59 -13.57
CA GLU A 117 2.79 17.48 -13.59
C GLU A 117 2.35 16.05 -13.30
N ALA A 118 3.06 15.05 -13.86
CA ALA A 118 2.77 13.64 -13.61
C ALA A 118 3.01 13.22 -12.14
N VAL A 119 4.09 13.74 -11.52
CA VAL A 119 4.37 13.52 -10.09
C VAL A 119 3.32 14.19 -9.19
N ALA A 120 2.72 15.28 -9.65
CA ALA A 120 1.64 15.96 -8.93
C ALA A 120 0.24 15.37 -9.20
N ASP A 121 0.13 14.42 -10.13
CA ASP A 121 -1.14 13.80 -10.49
C ASP A 121 -1.65 12.87 -9.37
N TRP A 122 -2.86 13.18 -8.88
CA TRP A 122 -3.60 12.40 -7.85
C TRP A 122 -4.96 11.94 -8.36
N ASN A 123 -5.10 11.76 -9.67
CA ASN A 123 -6.34 11.37 -10.31
C ASN A 123 -6.29 9.90 -10.78
N GLY A 124 -5.71 9.00 -9.97
CA GLY A 124 -5.55 7.59 -10.35
C GLY A 124 -6.86 6.94 -10.76
N LYS A 125 -7.95 7.25 -10.05
CA LYS A 125 -9.28 6.72 -10.37
C LYS A 125 -9.77 7.20 -11.73
N GLU A 126 -9.76 8.51 -11.99
CA GLU A 126 -10.20 9.10 -13.25
C GLU A 126 -9.32 8.68 -14.42
N ASN A 127 -8.02 8.52 -14.19
CA ASN A 127 -7.08 8.01 -15.20
C ASN A 127 -7.37 6.55 -15.53
N THR A 128 -7.67 5.73 -14.51
CA THR A 128 -8.07 4.33 -14.71
C THR A 128 -9.40 4.24 -15.47
N ASP A 129 -10.38 5.07 -15.12
CA ASP A 129 -11.67 5.10 -15.80
C ASP A 129 -11.53 5.49 -17.28
N ASP A 130 -10.60 6.42 -17.63
CA ASP A 130 -10.29 6.81 -19.03
C ASP A 130 -9.79 5.62 -19.88
N ILE A 131 -9.12 4.66 -19.28
CA ILE A 131 -8.57 3.48 -19.97
C ILE A 131 -9.27 2.16 -19.61
N ARG A 132 -10.30 2.19 -18.77
CA ARG A 132 -10.97 0.98 -18.27
C ARG A 132 -11.41 0.04 -19.39
N GLY A 133 -11.95 0.55 -20.49
CA GLY A 133 -12.41 -0.24 -21.65
C GLY A 133 -11.29 -0.88 -22.49
N ILE A 134 -10.04 -0.54 -22.21
CA ILE A 134 -8.87 -1.05 -22.93
C ILE A 134 -7.82 -1.69 -22.01
N LEU A 135 -8.07 -1.78 -20.70
CA LEU A 135 -7.17 -2.47 -19.77
C LEU A 135 -6.91 -3.90 -20.23
N ASN A 136 -5.76 -4.44 -19.83
CA ASN A 136 -5.47 -5.87 -19.97
C ASN A 136 -6.55 -6.68 -19.25
N ASP A 137 -6.96 -7.80 -19.84
CA ASP A 137 -8.06 -8.63 -19.33
C ASP A 137 -7.76 -9.26 -17.97
N ASP A 138 -6.48 -9.42 -17.62
CA ASP A 138 -6.03 -9.94 -16.33
C ASP A 138 -6.04 -8.88 -15.21
N ILE A 139 -6.32 -7.60 -15.52
CA ILE A 139 -6.49 -6.53 -14.53
C ILE A 139 -7.95 -6.50 -14.07
N LEU A 140 -8.22 -7.25 -13.02
CA LEU A 140 -9.56 -7.42 -12.43
C LEU A 140 -9.75 -6.53 -11.21
N LEU A 141 -10.06 -5.25 -11.45
CA LEU A 141 -10.30 -4.28 -10.37
C LEU A 141 -11.67 -4.52 -9.72
N ALA A 142 -11.67 -4.68 -8.39
CA ALA A 142 -12.90 -4.73 -7.61
C ALA A 142 -13.61 -3.35 -7.57
N ASP A 143 -14.82 -3.32 -7.02
CA ASP A 143 -15.53 -2.05 -6.84
C ASP A 143 -14.75 -1.08 -5.95
N GLY A 144 -14.60 0.16 -6.42
CA GLY A 144 -13.80 1.19 -5.75
C GLY A 144 -12.28 1.09 -5.98
N GLU A 145 -11.77 0.00 -6.55
CA GLU A 145 -10.35 -0.14 -6.89
C GLU A 145 -9.98 0.54 -8.20
N TYR A 146 -8.74 1.02 -8.25
CA TYR A 146 -8.15 1.65 -9.43
C TYR A 146 -6.63 1.47 -9.46
N ILE A 147 -6.01 1.75 -10.60
CA ILE A 147 -4.56 1.74 -10.76
C ILE A 147 -4.03 3.10 -10.28
N PRO A 148 -3.04 3.14 -9.38
CA PRO A 148 -2.54 4.41 -8.86
C PRO A 148 -1.98 5.30 -9.96
N SER A 149 -2.13 6.62 -9.82
CA SER A 149 -1.41 7.61 -10.61
C SER A 149 0.08 7.62 -10.27
N LEU A 150 0.89 8.33 -11.05
CA LEU A 150 2.31 8.46 -10.74
C LEU A 150 2.56 9.16 -9.40
N GLY A 151 1.77 10.18 -9.06
CA GLY A 151 1.86 10.86 -7.77
C GLY A 151 1.48 9.96 -6.59
N GLU A 152 0.46 9.11 -6.76
CA GLU A 152 0.07 8.11 -5.76
C GLU A 152 1.13 7.01 -5.61
N LEU A 153 1.79 6.58 -6.70
CA LEU A 153 2.93 5.65 -6.61
C LEU A 153 4.12 6.27 -5.87
N TYR A 154 4.42 7.56 -6.08
CA TYR A 154 5.45 8.25 -5.30
C TYR A 154 5.08 8.38 -3.83
N PHE A 155 3.81 8.58 -3.52
CA PHE A 155 3.35 8.57 -2.14
C PHE A 155 3.52 7.19 -1.48
N ILE A 156 3.21 6.11 -2.20
CA ILE A 156 3.50 4.73 -1.77
C ILE A 156 5.00 4.56 -1.55
N LEU A 157 5.84 5.01 -2.48
CA LEU A 157 7.29 4.90 -2.39
C LEU A 157 7.86 5.61 -1.14
N LEU A 158 7.34 6.79 -0.80
CA LEU A 158 7.76 7.51 0.41
C LEU A 158 7.47 6.73 1.70
N HIS A 159 6.49 5.85 1.69
CA HIS A 159 6.07 5.03 2.82
C HIS A 159 6.34 3.52 2.62
N ILE A 160 7.10 3.15 1.58
CA ILE A 160 7.23 1.76 1.11
C ILE A 160 7.70 0.79 2.19
N ARG A 161 8.60 1.23 3.06
CA ARG A 161 9.13 0.41 4.15
C ARG A 161 8.02 -0.01 5.13
N ASP A 162 7.23 0.96 5.56
CA ASP A 162 6.19 0.73 6.56
C ASP A 162 4.99 0.02 5.93
N ILE A 163 4.66 0.33 4.66
CA ILE A 163 3.63 -0.39 3.89
C ILE A 163 4.03 -1.86 3.72
N ASN A 164 5.27 -2.14 3.32
CA ASN A 164 5.73 -3.52 3.13
C ASN A 164 5.74 -4.30 4.45
N ALA A 165 6.21 -3.69 5.56
CA ALA A 165 6.13 -4.32 6.86
C ALA A 165 4.69 -4.63 7.29
N ALA A 166 3.75 -3.73 7.02
CA ALA A 166 2.33 -3.93 7.30
C ALA A 166 1.71 -5.03 6.41
N LEU A 167 2.04 -5.05 5.09
CA LEU A 167 1.63 -6.11 4.18
C LEU A 167 2.12 -7.48 4.65
N GLU A 168 3.41 -7.61 4.98
CA GLU A 168 3.99 -8.85 5.50
C GLU A 168 3.29 -9.29 6.79
N ALA A 169 2.99 -8.36 7.70
CA ALA A 169 2.31 -8.67 8.95
C ALA A 169 0.92 -9.31 8.74
N ILE A 170 0.20 -8.94 7.68
CA ILE A 170 -1.13 -9.49 7.37
C ILE A 170 -1.09 -10.60 6.29
N GLY A 171 0.11 -11.04 5.86
CA GLY A 171 0.28 -12.10 4.86
C GLY A 171 0.13 -11.62 3.41
N GLY A 172 0.21 -10.31 3.17
CA GLY A 172 0.22 -9.73 1.83
C GLY A 172 1.61 -9.79 1.17
N LYS A 173 1.68 -9.49 -0.13
CA LYS A 173 2.93 -9.42 -0.89
C LYS A 173 3.55 -8.03 -0.80
N PRO A 174 4.81 -7.90 -0.36
CA PRO A 174 5.54 -6.64 -0.41
C PRO A 174 5.61 -6.05 -1.82
N LEU A 175 5.59 -4.74 -1.88
CA LEU A 175 5.79 -3.99 -3.12
C LEU A 175 7.29 -3.98 -3.48
N CYS A 176 7.63 -4.44 -4.67
CA CYS A 176 9.00 -4.40 -5.19
C CYS A 176 8.99 -4.39 -6.71
N GLY A 177 10.06 -3.83 -7.32
CA GLY A 177 10.18 -3.78 -8.78
C GLY A 177 9.47 -2.58 -9.40
N TRP A 178 8.95 -2.76 -10.62
CA TRP A 178 8.43 -1.70 -11.46
C TRP A 178 6.92 -1.81 -11.61
N TYR A 179 6.22 -0.68 -11.39
CA TYR A 179 4.75 -0.61 -11.40
C TYR A 179 4.22 0.37 -12.43
N TRP A 180 3.19 -0.05 -13.15
CA TRP A 180 2.41 0.82 -14.01
C TRP A 180 1.68 1.89 -13.20
N ALA A 181 1.73 3.13 -13.70
CA ALA A 181 0.84 4.19 -13.29
C ALA A 181 -0.33 4.31 -14.26
N SER A 182 -1.50 4.68 -13.74
CA SER A 182 -2.64 5.05 -14.62
C SER A 182 -2.43 6.39 -15.32
N THR A 183 -1.47 7.20 -14.90
CA THR A 183 -1.07 8.44 -15.56
C THR A 183 -0.54 8.14 -16.96
N GLN A 184 -1.26 8.61 -18.00
CA GLN A 184 -0.90 8.37 -19.39
C GLN A 184 0.10 9.44 -19.85
N TYR A 185 1.16 9.03 -20.58
CA TYR A 185 2.04 9.96 -21.29
C TYR A 185 1.47 10.30 -22.67
N SER A 186 0.89 9.32 -23.35
CA SER A 186 0.28 9.44 -24.68
C SER A 186 -0.74 8.32 -24.93
N ALA A 187 -1.35 8.30 -26.09
CA ALA A 187 -2.20 7.17 -26.50
C ALA A 187 -1.46 5.82 -26.50
N THR A 188 -0.13 5.82 -26.69
CA THR A 188 0.71 4.61 -26.72
C THR A 188 1.40 4.31 -25.43
N ASN A 189 1.80 5.32 -24.64
CA ASN A 189 2.69 5.17 -23.50
C ASN A 189 2.02 5.61 -22.19
N ALA A 190 2.38 4.96 -21.10
CA ALA A 190 2.03 5.36 -19.73
C ALA A 190 3.29 5.58 -18.88
N TRP A 191 3.13 6.30 -17.78
CA TRP A 191 4.16 6.41 -16.77
C TRP A 191 4.32 5.10 -16.00
N TYR A 192 5.53 4.87 -15.52
CA TYR A 192 5.97 3.63 -14.92
C TYR A 192 7.02 3.94 -13.86
N LEU A 193 6.87 3.43 -12.64
CA LEU A 193 7.73 3.76 -11.51
C LEU A 193 8.41 2.52 -10.92
N GLY A 194 9.74 2.58 -10.77
CA GLY A 194 10.50 1.63 -10.00
C GLY A 194 10.41 1.92 -8.51
N LEU A 195 9.68 1.09 -7.75
CA LEU A 195 9.54 1.25 -6.30
C LEU A 195 10.80 0.85 -5.51
N THR A 196 11.79 0.27 -6.17
CA THR A 196 13.09 -0.06 -5.57
C THR A 196 14.09 1.10 -5.67
N ASN A 197 13.99 1.92 -6.72
CA ASN A 197 15.00 2.95 -7.04
C ASN A 197 14.43 4.36 -7.23
N GLY A 198 13.10 4.51 -7.23
CA GLY A 198 12.42 5.80 -7.39
C GLY A 198 12.48 6.39 -8.81
N LEU A 199 12.94 5.64 -9.80
CA LEU A 199 13.04 6.11 -11.17
C LEU A 199 11.69 6.01 -11.89
N ALA A 200 11.23 7.11 -12.48
CA ALA A 200 10.06 7.10 -13.35
C ALA A 200 10.47 7.07 -14.82
N ASN A 201 9.69 6.36 -15.63
CA ASN A 201 9.86 6.27 -17.06
C ASN A 201 8.51 6.53 -17.76
N SER A 202 8.51 7.30 -18.85
CA SER A 202 7.33 7.63 -19.65
C SER A 202 7.34 7.01 -21.06
N TYR A 203 8.39 6.26 -21.38
CA TYR A 203 8.58 5.68 -22.72
C TYR A 203 8.10 4.23 -22.83
N SER A 204 7.41 3.73 -21.82
CA SER A 204 6.95 2.34 -21.78
C SER A 204 5.64 2.19 -22.55
N PRO A 205 5.63 1.47 -23.71
CA PRO A 205 4.41 1.25 -24.48
C PRO A 205 3.45 0.35 -23.71
N LYS A 206 2.32 0.89 -23.28
CA LYS A 206 1.37 0.24 -22.37
C LYS A 206 0.70 -1.02 -22.89
N ALA A 207 0.68 -1.23 -24.21
CA ALA A 207 0.09 -2.41 -24.85
C ALA A 207 1.12 -3.49 -25.25
N SER A 208 2.42 -3.32 -24.93
CA SER A 208 3.45 -4.30 -25.28
C SER A 208 4.58 -4.41 -24.26
N PHE A 209 4.81 -3.41 -23.43
CA PHE A 209 5.76 -3.48 -22.34
C PHE A 209 5.09 -4.10 -21.10
N GLN A 210 5.83 -4.85 -20.31
CA GLN A 210 5.31 -5.53 -19.13
C GLN A 210 5.77 -4.85 -17.85
N GLY A 211 4.91 -4.84 -16.86
CA GLY A 211 5.15 -4.32 -15.52
C GLY A 211 4.10 -4.80 -14.53
N ARG A 212 4.35 -4.58 -13.27
CA ARG A 212 3.43 -4.96 -12.20
C ARG A 212 2.27 -4.00 -12.13
N VAL A 213 1.12 -4.51 -11.71
CA VAL A 213 -0.06 -3.70 -11.39
C VAL A 213 -0.52 -4.02 -9.98
N ARG A 214 -0.55 -3.00 -9.12
CA ARG A 214 -1.11 -3.08 -7.78
C ARG A 214 -2.32 -2.17 -7.72
N ALA A 215 -3.47 -2.72 -7.33
CA ALA A 215 -4.65 -1.90 -7.10
C ALA A 215 -4.51 -1.06 -5.83
N VAL A 216 -5.11 0.10 -5.89
CA VAL A 216 -5.35 0.96 -4.72
C VAL A 216 -6.82 1.34 -4.68
N SER A 217 -7.28 1.80 -3.53
CA SER A 217 -8.62 2.33 -3.35
C SER A 217 -8.59 3.56 -2.45
N ALA A 218 -9.69 4.30 -2.43
CA ALA A 218 -9.85 5.37 -1.46
C ALA A 218 -9.78 4.80 -0.05
N PHE A 219 -8.93 5.38 0.78
CA PHE A 219 -8.88 5.14 2.20
C PHE A 219 -9.47 6.36 2.89
N LEU A 220 -10.78 6.34 3.05
CA LEU A 220 -11.50 7.37 3.77
C LEU A 220 -11.85 6.81 5.14
N PRO A 221 -11.49 7.51 6.24
CA PRO A 221 -12.20 7.29 7.47
C PRO A 221 -13.67 7.61 7.18
N LEU A 222 -14.55 6.62 7.36
CA LEU A 222 -15.98 6.87 7.28
C LEU A 222 -16.30 7.99 8.27
N ASN A 223 -16.55 9.19 7.76
CA ASN A 223 -17.17 10.25 8.54
C ASN A 223 -18.60 9.80 8.80
N SER A 224 -18.82 9.18 9.95
CA SER A 224 -20.15 8.93 10.49
C SER A 224 -20.76 10.21 11.02
#